data_fc932b6fb9b9229677d0dc9ba7dbd3d7
#
_entry.id   fc932b6fb9b9229677d0dc9ba7dbd3d7
#
_cell.length_a   1.000
_cell.length_b   1.000
_cell.length_c   1.000
_cell.angle_alpha   90.00
_cell.angle_beta   90.00
_cell.angle_gamma   90.00
#
_symmetry.space_group_name_H-M   'P 1'
#
loop_
_entity.id
_entity.type
_entity.pdbx_description
1 polymer ?
#
loop_
_entity_poly.entity_id
_entity_poly.type
_entity_poly.pdbx_seq_one_letter_code
_entity_poly.pdbx_strand_id
1 'polypeptide(L)'
;QFADTKFTDNNVMTDPVDYYDRFFHEEGFSEHGAKGSAYDYYRFASKNQYDPQFKVYGPVTVSGKASDYAGSNGSALTYKMIQEAVPLVNSQYDVDFSTFDTDGDGAAGNVYCIWPHSSNLDLGTGRDRSFLVDGVKIDRYTVSQEVNGQSHVPVGIGTFVHEFGHVLGLADHYNNGSTASMGYTNNVGNWDLMASGSYNDDQNCPPTYSAFERYSLGWETPVELTATADSLVTLSPYTDDGQCYRVSVPNE
;
A
#
# COMPACT_ATOMS: atom_id res chain seq x y z
N GLN A 1 -17.01 -4.92 6.26
CA GLN A 1 -17.80 -4.28 7.32
C GLN A 1 -17.83 -5.20 8.54
N PHE A 2 -18.16 -4.65 9.71
CA PHE A 2 -18.36 -5.38 10.95
C PHE A 2 -19.83 -5.49 11.31
N ALA A 3 -20.16 -6.38 12.24
CA ALA A 3 -21.57 -6.55 12.67
C ALA A 3 -22.19 -5.25 13.21
N ASP A 4 -21.38 -4.36 13.78
CA ASP A 4 -21.80 -3.10 14.40
C ASP A 4 -21.29 -1.84 13.69
N THR A 5 -20.46 -1.97 12.64
CA THR A 5 -19.81 -0.84 11.98
C THR A 5 -19.84 -0.99 10.47
N LYS A 6 -20.31 0.04 9.78
CA LYS A 6 -20.39 0.13 8.32
C LYS A 6 -19.62 1.34 7.82
N PHE A 7 -19.36 1.43 6.53
CA PHE A 7 -18.81 2.63 5.90
C PHE A 7 -19.63 3.86 6.27
N THR A 8 -18.98 4.98 6.47
CA THR A 8 -19.56 6.20 7.04
C THR A 8 -19.57 7.38 6.08
N ASP A 9 -18.64 7.42 5.13
CA ASP A 9 -18.66 8.46 4.10
C ASP A 9 -19.79 8.24 3.10
N ASN A 10 -20.48 9.33 2.72
CA ASN A 10 -21.65 9.25 1.85
C ASN A 10 -21.33 8.70 0.45
N ASN A 11 -20.17 9.04 -0.12
CA ASN A 11 -19.77 8.57 -1.44
C ASN A 11 -19.43 7.08 -1.38
N VAL A 12 -18.67 6.68 -0.35
CA VAL A 12 -18.31 5.28 -0.10
C VAL A 12 -19.55 4.43 0.20
N MET A 13 -20.48 4.92 1.03
CA MET A 13 -21.70 4.17 1.38
C MET A 13 -22.65 3.94 0.21
N THR A 14 -22.69 4.87 -0.75
CA THR A 14 -23.61 4.78 -1.89
C THR A 14 -23.24 3.60 -2.79
N ASP A 15 -21.99 3.47 -3.16
CA ASP A 15 -21.44 2.34 -3.89
C ASP A 15 -19.95 2.15 -3.55
N PRO A 16 -19.64 1.35 -2.54
CA PRO A 16 -18.23 1.14 -2.14
C PRO A 16 -17.37 0.54 -3.25
N VAL A 17 -17.95 -0.29 -4.11
CA VAL A 17 -17.19 -0.93 -5.20
C VAL A 17 -16.84 0.11 -6.25
N ASP A 18 -17.80 0.93 -6.70
CA ASP A 18 -17.53 2.00 -7.65
C ASP A 18 -16.51 3.01 -7.09
N TYR A 19 -16.71 3.45 -5.84
CA TYR A 19 -15.78 4.39 -5.21
C TYR A 19 -14.35 3.88 -5.18
N TYR A 20 -14.14 2.65 -4.69
CA TYR A 20 -12.78 2.09 -4.60
C TYR A 20 -12.23 1.65 -5.96
N ASP A 21 -13.07 1.27 -6.92
CA ASP A 21 -12.60 1.03 -8.29
C ASP A 21 -12.03 2.30 -8.90
N ARG A 22 -12.71 3.44 -8.74
CA ARG A 22 -12.22 4.75 -9.18
C ARG A 22 -10.99 5.21 -8.38
N PHE A 23 -10.97 4.99 -7.07
CA PHE A 23 -9.82 5.25 -6.21
C PHE A 23 -8.54 4.53 -6.69
N PHE A 24 -8.69 3.32 -7.23
CA PHE A 24 -7.56 2.57 -7.76
C PHE A 24 -7.22 2.88 -9.22
N HIS A 25 -8.21 3.19 -10.07
CA HIS A 25 -7.98 3.16 -11.51
C HIS A 25 -8.30 4.47 -12.26
N GLU A 26 -9.13 5.37 -11.71
CA GLU A 26 -9.56 6.58 -12.44
C GLU A 26 -8.42 7.57 -12.59
N GLU A 27 -8.06 7.89 -13.85
CA GLU A 27 -7.08 8.93 -14.14
C GLU A 27 -7.58 10.29 -13.64
N GLY A 28 -6.76 10.96 -12.81
CA GLY A 28 -7.11 12.24 -12.22
C GLY A 28 -8.12 12.17 -11.08
N PHE A 29 -8.29 11.02 -10.42
CA PHE A 29 -9.16 10.91 -9.26
C PHE A 29 -8.89 12.00 -8.23
N SER A 30 -9.95 12.73 -7.81
CA SER A 30 -9.78 13.95 -7.00
C SER A 30 -10.80 14.09 -5.86
N GLU A 31 -11.58 13.04 -5.57
CA GLU A 31 -12.52 13.08 -4.45
C GLU A 31 -11.77 13.21 -3.12
N HIS A 32 -12.39 13.92 -2.17
CA HIS A 32 -11.85 14.17 -0.83
C HIS A 32 -10.44 14.82 -0.80
N GLY A 33 -10.04 15.48 -1.89
CA GLY A 33 -8.75 16.17 -1.99
C GLY A 33 -7.62 15.32 -2.56
N ALA A 34 -7.91 14.10 -3.01
CA ALA A 34 -6.93 13.23 -3.66
C ALA A 34 -6.24 13.93 -4.83
N LYS A 35 -4.96 13.66 -5.02
CA LYS A 35 -4.11 14.20 -6.11
C LYS A 35 -3.88 13.18 -7.22
N GLY A 36 -4.73 12.19 -7.31
CA GLY A 36 -4.69 11.09 -8.25
C GLY A 36 -5.10 9.77 -7.61
N SER A 37 -5.33 8.78 -8.44
CA SER A 37 -5.58 7.40 -8.05
C SER A 37 -4.28 6.61 -7.82
N ALA A 38 -4.40 5.35 -7.43
CA ALA A 38 -3.24 4.44 -7.41
C ALA A 38 -2.64 4.26 -8.81
N TYR A 39 -3.46 4.21 -9.85
CA TYR A 39 -3.02 4.20 -11.25
C TYR A 39 -2.13 5.40 -11.59
N ASP A 40 -2.58 6.62 -11.27
CA ASP A 40 -1.78 7.83 -11.50
C ASP A 40 -0.46 7.77 -10.75
N TYR A 41 -0.50 7.34 -9.49
CA TYR A 41 0.68 7.23 -8.65
C TYR A 41 1.73 6.29 -9.24
N TYR A 42 1.34 5.07 -9.59
CA TYR A 42 2.30 4.07 -10.11
C TYR A 42 2.84 4.44 -11.48
N ARG A 43 2.02 5.01 -12.35
CA ARG A 43 2.50 5.53 -13.64
C ARG A 43 3.52 6.64 -13.46
N PHE A 44 3.26 7.57 -12.56
CA PHE A 44 4.20 8.63 -12.24
C PHE A 44 5.48 8.08 -11.58
N ALA A 45 5.36 7.29 -10.52
CA ALA A 45 6.48 6.77 -9.75
C ALA A 45 7.40 5.83 -10.56
N SER A 46 6.87 5.13 -11.55
CA SER A 46 7.62 4.20 -12.40
C SER A 46 7.98 4.76 -13.78
N LYS A 47 7.65 6.02 -14.09
CA LYS A 47 7.75 6.58 -15.46
C LYS A 47 7.03 5.68 -16.50
N ASN A 48 5.81 5.27 -16.17
CA ASN A 48 4.93 4.41 -16.98
C ASN A 48 5.47 2.99 -17.23
N GLN A 49 6.37 2.47 -16.39
CA GLN A 49 6.90 1.11 -16.51
C GLN A 49 6.09 0.07 -15.73
N TYR A 50 5.30 0.51 -14.75
CA TYR A 50 4.51 -0.36 -13.87
C TYR A 50 3.05 0.09 -13.82
N ASP A 51 2.15 -0.84 -14.13
CA ASP A 51 0.69 -0.62 -14.16
C ASP A 51 0.00 -1.79 -13.46
N PRO A 52 -0.05 -1.77 -12.11
CA PRO A 52 -0.70 -2.84 -11.35
C PRO A 52 -2.20 -2.83 -11.57
N GLN A 53 -2.78 -4.02 -11.73
CA GLN A 53 -4.21 -4.19 -11.89
C GLN A 53 -4.85 -4.65 -10.59
N PHE A 54 -5.90 -3.97 -10.17
CA PHE A 54 -6.67 -4.30 -8.98
C PHE A 54 -8.07 -4.76 -9.36
N LYS A 55 -8.69 -5.56 -8.51
CA LYS A 55 -10.11 -5.92 -8.62
C LYS A 55 -10.79 -5.63 -7.29
N VAL A 56 -11.87 -4.88 -7.32
CA VAL A 56 -12.61 -4.48 -6.14
C VAL A 56 -13.84 -5.37 -5.96
N TYR A 57 -14.00 -5.92 -4.78
CA TYR A 57 -15.13 -6.76 -4.40
C TYR A 57 -15.68 -6.32 -3.04
N GLY A 58 -16.96 -6.49 -2.83
CA GLY A 58 -17.57 -6.20 -1.55
C GLY A 58 -18.83 -5.31 -1.65
N PRO A 59 -19.29 -4.74 -0.55
CA PRO A 59 -18.81 -5.01 0.81
C PRO A 59 -19.28 -6.36 1.33
N VAL A 60 -18.46 -7.02 2.14
CA VAL A 60 -18.87 -8.18 2.95
C VAL A 60 -18.96 -7.79 4.42
N THR A 61 -19.74 -8.51 5.22
CA THR A 61 -19.86 -8.24 6.66
C THR A 61 -19.40 -9.46 7.45
N VAL A 62 -18.31 -9.29 8.21
CA VAL A 62 -17.83 -10.31 9.13
C VAL A 62 -18.74 -10.45 10.36
N SER A 63 -18.71 -11.58 11.03
CA SER A 63 -19.67 -11.92 12.11
C SER A 63 -19.44 -11.14 13.40
N GLY A 64 -18.19 -10.72 13.65
CA GLY A 64 -17.79 -9.99 14.86
C GLY A 64 -18.03 -8.49 14.78
N LYS A 65 -17.99 -7.85 15.95
CA LYS A 65 -17.94 -6.40 16.08
C LYS A 65 -16.53 -5.89 15.76
N ALA A 66 -16.39 -4.61 15.45
CA ALA A 66 -15.06 -4.00 15.24
C ALA A 66 -14.11 -4.25 16.42
N SER A 67 -14.61 -4.18 17.65
CA SER A 67 -13.83 -4.47 18.88
C SER A 67 -13.29 -5.90 18.97
N ASP A 68 -13.88 -6.87 18.30
CA ASP A 68 -13.47 -8.28 18.34
C ASP A 68 -12.21 -8.55 17.49
N TYR A 69 -11.86 -7.57 16.66
CA TYR A 69 -10.69 -7.60 15.77
C TYR A 69 -9.64 -6.55 16.14
N ALA A 70 -9.88 -5.76 17.22
CA ALA A 70 -8.97 -4.73 17.72
C ALA A 70 -8.33 -5.16 19.04
N GLY A 71 -7.09 -4.72 19.31
CA GLY A 71 -6.45 -4.95 20.59
C GLY A 71 -4.93 -5.17 20.51
N SER A 72 -4.32 -5.52 21.64
CA SER A 72 -2.87 -5.67 21.79
C SER A 72 -2.23 -6.82 20.97
N ASN A 73 -3.04 -7.71 20.41
CA ASN A 73 -2.60 -8.77 19.51
C ASN A 73 -2.99 -8.44 18.05
N GLY A 74 -2.85 -7.19 17.64
CA GLY A 74 -3.36 -6.63 16.41
C GLY A 74 -3.15 -7.51 15.17
N SER A 75 -1.92 -7.93 14.88
CA SER A 75 -1.65 -8.77 13.70
C SER A 75 -2.42 -10.10 13.68
N ALA A 76 -2.63 -10.72 14.86
CA ALA A 76 -3.40 -11.96 14.96
C ALA A 76 -4.90 -11.72 14.76
N LEU A 77 -5.40 -10.58 15.23
CA LEU A 77 -6.80 -10.19 15.09
C LEU A 77 -7.12 -9.73 13.66
N THR A 78 -6.21 -8.99 13.04
CA THR A 78 -6.27 -8.64 11.64
C THR A 78 -6.30 -9.89 10.76
N TYR A 79 -5.43 -10.85 11.01
CA TYR A 79 -5.45 -12.14 10.29
C TYR A 79 -6.79 -12.88 10.46
N LYS A 80 -7.34 -12.91 11.67
CA LYS A 80 -8.66 -13.50 11.92
C LYS A 80 -9.75 -12.83 11.09
N MET A 81 -9.73 -11.51 10.96
CA MET A 81 -10.67 -10.75 10.13
C MET A 81 -10.53 -11.14 8.65
N ILE A 82 -9.31 -11.16 8.13
CA ILE A 82 -9.03 -11.53 6.73
C ILE A 82 -9.46 -12.98 6.45
N GLN A 83 -9.17 -13.90 7.37
CA GLN A 83 -9.55 -15.32 7.25
C GLN A 83 -11.07 -15.51 7.21
N GLU A 84 -11.84 -14.60 7.78
CA GLU A 84 -13.30 -14.59 7.69
C GLU A 84 -13.80 -13.85 6.45
N ALA A 85 -13.23 -12.69 6.15
CA ALA A 85 -13.71 -11.82 5.06
C ALA A 85 -13.47 -12.40 3.66
N VAL A 86 -12.31 -12.99 3.40
CA VAL A 86 -11.94 -13.48 2.05
C VAL A 86 -12.83 -14.63 1.58
N PRO A 87 -13.14 -15.66 2.39
CA PRO A 87 -14.13 -16.68 2.01
C PRO A 87 -15.54 -16.12 1.80
N LEU A 88 -15.94 -15.06 2.52
CA LEU A 88 -17.21 -14.39 2.29
C LEU A 88 -17.23 -13.69 0.93
N VAL A 89 -16.16 -13.02 0.55
CA VAL A 89 -16.00 -12.43 -0.79
C VAL A 89 -16.11 -13.52 -1.85
N ASN A 90 -15.37 -14.61 -1.69
CA ASN A 90 -15.43 -15.74 -2.60
C ASN A 90 -16.86 -16.25 -2.80
N SER A 91 -17.56 -16.55 -1.70
CA SER A 91 -18.91 -17.12 -1.73
C SER A 91 -19.99 -16.16 -2.25
N GLN A 92 -19.82 -14.84 -2.07
CA GLN A 92 -20.82 -13.85 -2.47
C GLN A 92 -20.63 -13.32 -3.89
N TYR A 93 -19.39 -13.31 -4.37
CA TYR A 93 -19.02 -12.70 -5.66
C TYR A 93 -18.43 -13.70 -6.66
N ASP A 94 -18.37 -14.98 -6.32
CA ASP A 94 -17.83 -16.07 -7.18
C ASP A 94 -16.44 -15.74 -7.74
N VAL A 95 -15.52 -15.40 -6.83
CA VAL A 95 -14.18 -14.92 -7.19
C VAL A 95 -13.24 -16.09 -7.44
N ASP A 96 -12.72 -16.20 -8.64
CA ASP A 96 -11.65 -17.15 -8.96
C ASP A 96 -10.30 -16.58 -8.50
N PHE A 97 -9.85 -16.99 -7.32
CA PHE A 97 -8.57 -16.54 -6.75
C PHE A 97 -7.35 -17.03 -7.55
N SER A 98 -7.48 -18.05 -8.38
CA SER A 98 -6.37 -18.54 -9.22
C SER A 98 -5.93 -17.51 -10.27
N THR A 99 -6.84 -16.60 -10.65
CA THR A 99 -6.53 -15.51 -11.58
C THR A 99 -5.56 -14.47 -11.03
N PHE A 100 -5.37 -14.45 -9.70
CA PHE A 100 -4.43 -13.57 -9.01
C PHE A 100 -3.08 -14.25 -8.68
N ASP A 101 -2.92 -15.52 -9.01
CA ASP A 101 -1.64 -16.24 -8.99
C ASP A 101 -0.91 -15.99 -10.31
N THR A 102 -0.31 -14.81 -10.43
CA THR A 102 0.29 -14.35 -11.70
C THR A 102 1.70 -14.88 -11.94
N ASP A 103 2.37 -15.38 -10.90
CA ASP A 103 3.71 -15.96 -10.97
C ASP A 103 3.74 -17.50 -10.85
N GLY A 104 2.58 -18.12 -10.61
CA GLY A 104 2.41 -19.56 -10.59
C GLY A 104 2.92 -20.24 -9.32
N ASP A 105 3.04 -19.50 -8.22
CA ASP A 105 3.54 -20.04 -6.94
C ASP A 105 2.44 -20.69 -6.08
N GLY A 106 1.19 -20.70 -6.57
CA GLY A 106 0.02 -21.25 -5.91
C GLY A 106 -0.61 -20.30 -4.88
N ALA A 107 -0.19 -19.04 -4.83
CA ALA A 107 -0.75 -18.02 -3.95
C ALA A 107 -1.35 -16.85 -4.75
N ALA A 108 -2.41 -16.26 -4.23
CA ALA A 108 -2.89 -14.97 -4.73
C ALA A 108 -1.90 -13.87 -4.37
N GLY A 109 -1.62 -12.95 -5.30
CA GLY A 109 -0.56 -11.95 -5.15
C GLY A 109 -0.67 -11.09 -3.89
N ASN A 110 -1.78 -10.39 -3.70
CA ASN A 110 -2.07 -9.66 -2.44
C ASN A 110 -3.56 -9.40 -2.29
N VAL A 111 -4.08 -9.55 -1.09
CA VAL A 111 -5.44 -9.16 -0.73
C VAL A 111 -5.38 -7.85 0.06
N TYR A 112 -5.99 -6.80 -0.48
CA TYR A 112 -6.12 -5.52 0.21
C TYR A 112 -7.52 -5.39 0.81
N CYS A 113 -7.60 -5.16 2.11
CA CYS A 113 -8.86 -5.08 2.83
C CYS A 113 -9.03 -3.68 3.44
N ILE A 114 -10.13 -3.00 3.08
CA ILE A 114 -10.48 -1.70 3.63
C ILE A 114 -11.65 -1.90 4.59
N TRP A 115 -11.47 -1.53 5.85
CA TRP A 115 -12.54 -1.57 6.83
C TRP A 115 -13.18 -0.21 7.08
N PRO A 116 -14.47 -0.19 7.45
CA PRO A 116 -15.18 1.04 7.72
C PRO A 116 -14.65 1.75 8.96
N HIS A 117 -14.74 3.07 8.94
CA HIS A 117 -14.37 3.95 10.04
C HIS A 117 -12.88 3.94 10.38
N SER A 118 -12.46 4.84 11.27
CA SER A 118 -11.18 4.76 11.94
C SER A 118 -11.32 3.92 13.20
N SER A 119 -10.80 2.74 13.21
CA SER A 119 -10.77 1.88 14.40
C SER A 119 -9.33 1.69 14.87
N ASN A 120 -9.16 1.23 16.12
CA ASN A 120 -7.85 0.84 16.66
C ASN A 120 -7.41 -0.55 16.11
N LEU A 121 -7.69 -0.82 14.84
CA LEU A 121 -7.19 -2.00 14.15
C LEU A 121 -5.78 -1.67 13.63
N ASP A 122 -4.91 -2.66 13.63
CA ASP A 122 -3.57 -2.48 13.07
C ASP A 122 -3.66 -2.29 11.56
N LEU A 123 -3.05 -1.21 11.09
CA LEU A 123 -2.74 -1.00 9.68
C LEU A 123 -1.49 -1.82 9.35
N GLY A 124 -1.37 -2.30 8.14
CA GLY A 124 -0.13 -2.91 7.72
C GLY A 124 -0.28 -4.12 6.80
N THR A 125 0.87 -4.68 6.45
CA THR A 125 1.00 -5.84 5.59
C THR A 125 1.40 -7.07 6.39
N GLY A 126 0.62 -8.16 6.31
CA GLY A 126 0.89 -9.43 6.98
C GLY A 126 1.41 -10.49 6.01
N ARG A 127 2.42 -11.27 6.45
CA ARG A 127 3.03 -12.36 5.65
C ARG A 127 3.28 -13.64 6.44
N ASP A 128 3.05 -13.62 7.75
CA ASP A 128 3.47 -14.71 8.64
C ASP A 128 2.47 -15.86 8.74
N ARG A 129 1.30 -15.71 8.14
CA ARG A 129 0.19 -16.67 8.24
C ARG A 129 -0.48 -16.82 6.90
N SER A 130 -1.02 -18.01 6.65
CA SER A 130 -1.74 -18.30 5.41
C SER A 130 -2.93 -19.22 5.64
N PHE A 131 -3.87 -19.17 4.71
CA PHE A 131 -5.00 -20.09 4.60
C PHE A 131 -5.33 -20.33 3.12
N LEU A 132 -6.20 -21.30 2.85
CA LEU A 132 -6.59 -21.64 1.48
C LEU A 132 -8.03 -21.19 1.20
N VAL A 133 -8.25 -20.67 0.01
CA VAL A 133 -9.58 -20.44 -0.57
C VAL A 133 -9.60 -21.11 -1.95
N ASP A 134 -10.45 -22.12 -2.14
CA ASP A 134 -10.56 -22.94 -3.33
C ASP A 134 -9.21 -23.50 -3.86
N GLY A 135 -8.33 -23.83 -2.91
CA GLY A 135 -7.01 -24.38 -3.21
C GLY A 135 -5.93 -23.36 -3.49
N VAL A 136 -6.26 -22.08 -3.58
CA VAL A 136 -5.31 -20.98 -3.72
C VAL A 136 -4.91 -20.47 -2.35
N LYS A 137 -3.64 -20.27 -2.13
CA LYS A 137 -3.08 -19.78 -0.87
C LYS A 137 -3.23 -18.26 -0.74
N ILE A 138 -3.73 -17.80 0.38
CA ILE A 138 -3.76 -16.38 0.78
C ILE A 138 -2.71 -16.22 1.87
N ASP A 139 -1.58 -15.63 1.55
CA ASP A 139 -0.44 -15.45 2.46
C ASP A 139 0.10 -14.03 2.52
N ARG A 140 -0.40 -13.14 1.66
CA ARG A 140 -0.12 -11.71 1.68
C ARG A 140 -1.44 -10.96 1.78
N TYR A 141 -1.55 -10.15 2.79
CA TYR A 141 -2.71 -9.29 2.96
C TYR A 141 -2.29 -7.96 3.54
N THR A 142 -2.96 -6.93 3.10
CA THR A 142 -2.78 -5.55 3.52
C THR A 142 -4.09 -5.01 4.01
N VAL A 143 -4.05 -4.15 4.99
CA VAL A 143 -5.25 -3.60 5.62
C VAL A 143 -5.13 -2.10 5.84
N SER A 144 -6.22 -1.38 5.58
CA SER A 144 -6.34 0.04 5.89
C SER A 144 -7.74 0.41 6.36
N GLN A 145 -7.86 1.62 6.83
CA GLN A 145 -9.14 2.21 7.26
C GLN A 145 -9.78 3.04 6.15
N GLU A 146 -11.11 3.21 6.24
CA GLU A 146 -11.89 4.06 5.34
C GLU A 146 -11.55 5.54 5.53
N VAL A 147 -11.55 6.01 6.78
CA VAL A 147 -11.43 7.43 7.11
C VAL A 147 -10.30 7.72 8.09
N ASN A 148 -9.77 8.92 8.01
CA ASN A 148 -8.82 9.43 9.00
C ASN A 148 -9.49 9.54 10.38
N GLY A 149 -8.80 9.12 11.43
CA GLY A 149 -9.32 9.09 12.81
C GLY A 149 -9.63 10.45 13.41
N GLN A 150 -9.10 11.51 12.87
CA GLN A 150 -9.29 12.88 13.36
C GLN A 150 -10.26 13.67 12.50
N SER A 151 -10.07 13.67 11.18
CA SER A 151 -10.89 14.44 10.25
C SER A 151 -12.20 13.74 9.86
N HIS A 152 -12.26 12.41 10.01
CA HIS A 152 -13.36 11.56 9.52
C HIS A 152 -13.63 11.70 8.01
N VAL A 153 -12.62 12.11 7.27
CA VAL A 153 -12.63 12.16 5.80
C VAL A 153 -12.00 10.88 5.27
N PRO A 154 -12.48 10.31 4.15
CA PRO A 154 -11.84 9.19 3.50
C PRO A 154 -10.34 9.43 3.29
N VAL A 155 -9.54 8.42 3.60
CA VAL A 155 -8.09 8.52 3.46
C VAL A 155 -7.70 8.46 1.98
N GLY A 156 -6.65 9.20 1.62
CA GLY A 156 -6.05 9.12 0.29
C GLY A 156 -5.23 7.84 0.08
N ILE A 157 -4.55 7.77 -1.05
CA ILE A 157 -3.79 6.58 -1.47
C ILE A 157 -2.51 6.33 -0.67
N GLY A 158 -2.10 7.25 0.20
CA GLY A 158 -0.78 7.23 0.84
C GLY A 158 -0.49 5.93 1.61
N THR A 159 -1.39 5.50 2.50
CA THR A 159 -1.22 4.21 3.20
C THR A 159 -1.23 3.04 2.20
N PHE A 160 -2.13 3.06 1.21
CA PHE A 160 -2.18 2.00 0.21
C PHE A 160 -0.84 1.82 -0.52
N VAL A 161 -0.27 2.90 -1.06
CA VAL A 161 0.98 2.82 -1.84
C VAL A 161 2.20 2.51 -0.96
N HIS A 162 2.18 2.91 0.33
CA HIS A 162 3.18 2.52 1.31
C HIS A 162 3.15 1.00 1.56
N GLU A 163 1.99 0.47 1.95
CA GLU A 163 1.83 -0.94 2.25
C GLU A 163 2.05 -1.83 1.02
N PHE A 164 1.62 -1.37 -0.13
CA PHE A 164 1.90 -2.08 -1.38
C PHE A 164 3.40 -2.02 -1.74
N GLY A 165 4.13 -1.00 -1.29
CA GLY A 165 5.59 -0.96 -1.32
C GLY A 165 6.21 -2.17 -0.63
N HIS A 166 5.66 -2.58 0.52
CA HIS A 166 6.09 -3.82 1.20
C HIS A 166 5.76 -5.07 0.38
N VAL A 167 4.64 -5.08 -0.34
CA VAL A 167 4.31 -6.18 -1.27
C VAL A 167 5.36 -6.27 -2.39
N LEU A 168 5.82 -5.13 -2.89
CA LEU A 168 6.88 -5.03 -3.88
C LEU A 168 8.28 -5.35 -3.33
N GLY A 169 8.43 -5.54 -2.01
CA GLY A 169 9.69 -5.94 -1.38
C GLY A 169 10.46 -4.82 -0.69
N LEU A 170 9.91 -3.61 -0.63
CA LEU A 170 10.55 -2.48 0.05
C LEU A 170 10.42 -2.58 1.58
N ALA A 171 11.38 -2.05 2.29
CA ALA A 171 11.41 -1.99 3.75
C ALA A 171 10.99 -0.60 4.25
N ASP A 172 10.56 -0.52 5.52
CA ASP A 172 10.38 0.76 6.19
C ASP A 172 11.70 1.52 6.33
N HIS A 173 11.64 2.82 6.15
CA HIS A 173 12.75 3.75 6.38
C HIS A 173 12.63 4.53 7.69
N TYR A 174 11.79 4.06 8.60
CA TYR A 174 11.70 4.56 9.97
C TYR A 174 12.01 3.45 10.98
N ASN A 175 12.26 3.86 12.22
CA ASN A 175 12.55 2.91 13.30
C ASN A 175 11.25 2.28 13.83
N ASN A 176 10.95 1.07 13.39
CA ASN A 176 9.79 0.28 13.82
C ASN A 176 10.16 -0.86 14.79
N GLY A 177 11.35 -0.80 15.42
CA GLY A 177 11.86 -1.88 16.26
C GLY A 177 12.58 -2.98 15.49
N SER A 178 12.08 -3.39 14.33
CA SER A 178 12.77 -4.35 13.44
C SER A 178 13.94 -3.71 12.71
N THR A 179 13.80 -2.44 12.33
CA THR A 179 14.82 -1.65 11.64
C THR A 179 15.76 -0.92 12.61
N ALA A 180 15.42 -0.85 13.91
CA ALA A 180 16.26 -0.22 14.94
C ALA A 180 17.68 -0.80 15.00
N SER A 181 17.80 -2.11 14.84
CA SER A 181 19.10 -2.81 14.82
C SER A 181 19.91 -2.51 13.57
N MET A 182 19.29 -1.98 12.52
CA MET A 182 19.93 -1.57 11.26
C MET A 182 20.37 -0.10 11.28
N GLY A 183 20.16 0.61 12.41
CA GLY A 183 20.54 2.01 12.57
C GLY A 183 19.60 3.00 11.87
N TYR A 184 18.46 2.55 11.38
CA TYR A 184 17.49 3.47 10.79
C TYR A 184 16.91 4.41 11.86
N THR A 185 16.96 5.68 11.55
CA THR A 185 16.29 6.75 12.31
C THR A 185 15.29 7.40 11.35
N ASN A 186 14.22 7.98 11.85
CA ASN A 186 13.21 8.64 10.99
C ASN A 186 13.76 9.96 10.40
N ASN A 187 14.96 9.91 9.81
CA ASN A 187 15.66 11.09 9.32
C ASN A 187 15.15 11.61 7.97
N VAL A 188 14.50 10.75 7.18
CA VAL A 188 13.93 11.11 5.87
C VAL A 188 12.50 11.66 6.00
N GLY A 189 11.79 11.31 7.07
CA GLY A 189 10.49 11.88 7.44
C GLY A 189 9.48 11.87 6.31
N ASN A 190 8.88 13.03 6.06
CA ASN A 190 7.80 13.20 5.06
C ASN A 190 8.28 13.23 3.60
N TRP A 191 9.60 13.15 3.36
CA TRP A 191 10.17 13.13 2.01
C TRP A 191 10.21 11.74 1.37
N ASP A 192 9.93 10.72 2.14
CA ASP A 192 10.04 9.32 1.73
C ASP A 192 8.73 8.59 1.99
N LEU A 193 8.24 7.88 0.98
CA LEU A 193 7.00 7.12 1.09
C LEU A 193 7.08 6.01 2.13
N MET A 194 8.21 5.27 2.18
CA MET A 194 8.42 4.20 3.14
C MET A 194 8.81 4.69 4.53
N ALA A 195 8.65 6.02 4.76
CA ALA A 195 8.71 6.66 6.08
C ALA A 195 7.37 7.36 6.38
N SER A 196 7.41 8.63 6.83
CA SER A 196 6.18 9.36 7.18
C SER A 196 5.50 10.04 5.99
N GLY A 197 6.07 9.95 4.79
CA GLY A 197 5.54 10.60 3.59
C GLY A 197 4.17 10.07 3.16
N SER A 198 3.84 8.83 3.51
CA SER A 198 2.52 8.25 3.26
C SER A 198 1.37 9.05 3.90
N TYR A 199 1.65 9.83 4.95
CA TYR A 199 0.64 10.65 5.64
C TYR A 199 0.52 12.08 5.13
N ASN A 200 1.29 12.47 4.10
CA ASN A 200 1.23 13.84 3.58
C ASN A 200 -0.16 14.20 3.07
N ASP A 201 -0.64 15.40 3.46
CA ASP A 201 -1.94 15.95 3.07
C ASP A 201 -3.10 14.95 3.32
N ASP A 202 -3.19 14.41 4.53
CA ASP A 202 -4.15 13.35 4.90
C ASP A 202 -4.10 12.15 3.94
N GLN A 203 -2.89 11.76 3.51
CA GLN A 203 -2.60 10.68 2.57
C GLN A 203 -2.97 10.98 1.11
N ASN A 204 -3.39 12.20 0.81
CA ASN A 204 -3.81 12.62 -0.54
C ASN A 204 -2.64 12.95 -1.47
N CYS A 205 -1.46 13.24 -0.92
CA CYS A 205 -0.29 13.65 -1.68
C CYS A 205 0.99 12.95 -1.20
N PRO A 206 1.06 11.60 -1.27
CA PRO A 206 2.28 10.88 -0.90
C PRO A 206 3.42 11.24 -1.87
N PRO A 207 4.69 11.31 -1.40
CA PRO A 207 5.82 11.45 -2.31
C PRO A 207 5.98 10.18 -3.15
N THR A 208 6.70 10.28 -4.26
CA THR A 208 7.10 9.08 -5.00
C THR A 208 8.10 8.26 -4.19
N TYR A 209 8.29 7.01 -4.55
CA TYR A 209 9.39 6.19 -4.04
C TYR A 209 10.73 6.91 -4.26
N SER A 210 11.66 6.78 -3.31
CA SER A 210 13.00 7.35 -3.41
C SER A 210 13.77 6.81 -4.63
N ALA A 211 14.84 7.48 -5.02
CA ALA A 211 15.68 7.01 -6.12
C ALA A 211 16.24 5.60 -5.88
N PHE A 212 16.59 5.29 -4.62
CA PHE A 212 17.06 3.97 -4.23
C PHE A 212 15.97 2.90 -4.37
N GLU A 213 14.76 3.19 -3.95
CA GLU A 213 13.61 2.28 -4.06
C GLU A 213 13.24 2.03 -5.51
N ARG A 214 13.15 3.09 -6.33
CA ARG A 214 12.89 2.94 -7.78
C ARG A 214 13.97 2.15 -8.49
N TYR A 215 15.24 2.32 -8.10
CA TYR A 215 16.33 1.48 -8.59
C TYR A 215 16.16 0.01 -8.15
N SER A 216 15.81 -0.23 -6.91
CA SER A 216 15.57 -1.58 -6.38
C SER A 216 14.39 -2.28 -7.07
N LEU A 217 13.37 -1.53 -7.46
CA LEU A 217 12.21 -2.00 -8.21
C LEU A 217 12.48 -2.14 -9.73
N GLY A 218 13.67 -1.74 -10.19
CA GLY A 218 14.03 -1.77 -11.62
C GLY A 218 13.39 -0.65 -12.46
N TRP A 219 12.79 0.36 -11.83
CA TRP A 219 12.14 1.48 -12.53
C TRP A 219 13.09 2.63 -12.85
N GLU A 220 14.27 2.63 -12.25
CA GLU A 220 15.29 3.66 -12.42
C GLU A 220 16.64 3.02 -12.69
N THR A 221 17.41 3.61 -13.61
CA THR A 221 18.80 3.23 -13.85
C THR A 221 19.70 4.41 -13.51
N PRO A 222 20.41 4.38 -12.37
CA PRO A 222 21.31 5.46 -11.98
C PRO A 222 22.47 5.63 -12.95
N VAL A 223 22.85 6.88 -13.18
CA VAL A 223 24.13 7.17 -13.84
C VAL A 223 25.27 6.88 -12.88
N GLU A 224 26.18 5.99 -13.28
CA GLU A 224 27.33 5.63 -12.46
C GLU A 224 28.39 6.72 -12.50
N LEU A 225 28.78 7.22 -11.33
CA LEU A 225 29.88 8.15 -11.16
C LEU A 225 31.11 7.40 -10.63
N THR A 226 32.27 7.68 -11.21
CA THR A 226 33.54 7.11 -10.74
C THR A 226 34.05 7.90 -9.54
N ALA A 227 34.41 7.18 -8.45
CA ALA A 227 34.95 7.79 -7.23
C ALA A 227 36.39 8.34 -7.37
N THR A 228 36.93 8.37 -8.59
CA THR A 228 38.35 8.72 -8.83
C THR A 228 38.58 10.15 -9.28
N ALA A 229 37.51 10.93 -9.50
CA ALA A 229 37.61 12.33 -9.92
C ALA A 229 36.48 13.17 -9.33
N ASP A 230 36.77 14.42 -9.03
CA ASP A 230 35.74 15.37 -8.67
C ASP A 230 34.81 15.59 -9.87
N SER A 231 33.52 15.45 -9.63
CA SER A 231 32.48 15.63 -10.65
C SER A 231 31.41 16.58 -10.13
N LEU A 232 31.05 17.58 -10.93
CA LEU A 232 29.89 18.41 -10.69
C LEU A 232 28.74 17.88 -11.53
N VAL A 233 27.63 17.50 -10.85
CA VAL A 233 26.41 17.07 -11.51
C VAL A 233 25.27 18.04 -11.19
N THR A 234 24.39 18.26 -12.15
CA THR A 234 23.16 19.02 -11.94
C THR A 234 22.02 18.02 -11.79
N LEU A 235 21.29 18.10 -10.67
CA LEU A 235 20.08 17.32 -10.43
C LEU A 235 18.87 18.10 -10.94
N SER A 236 18.15 17.53 -11.87
CA SER A 236 16.82 18.02 -12.26
C SER A 236 15.74 17.35 -11.41
N PRO A 237 14.59 18.00 -11.20
CA PRO A 237 13.45 17.35 -10.55
C PRO A 237 13.03 16.07 -11.25
N TYR A 238 12.54 15.10 -10.50
CA TYR A 238 12.06 13.83 -11.05
C TYR A 238 10.93 14.05 -12.07
N THR A 239 10.08 15.05 -11.84
CA THR A 239 9.01 15.49 -12.74
C THR A 239 9.50 15.94 -14.11
N ASP A 240 10.76 16.36 -14.22
CA ASP A 240 11.37 16.89 -15.43
C ASP A 240 12.35 15.88 -16.05
N ASP A 241 12.06 14.59 -15.94
CA ASP A 241 12.94 13.47 -16.35
C ASP A 241 14.32 13.51 -15.69
N GLY A 242 14.40 14.06 -14.49
CA GLY A 242 15.63 14.10 -13.70
C GLY A 242 16.21 12.70 -13.48
N GLN A 243 17.53 12.60 -13.60
CA GLN A 243 18.28 11.37 -13.39
C GLN A 243 18.77 11.28 -11.95
N CYS A 244 18.88 10.05 -11.42
CA CYS A 244 19.63 9.78 -10.20
C CYS A 244 21.05 9.33 -10.54
N TYR A 245 21.94 9.46 -9.56
CA TYR A 245 23.35 9.11 -9.68
C TYR A 245 23.74 8.14 -8.59
N ARG A 246 24.67 7.25 -8.92
CA ARG A 246 25.24 6.30 -7.97
C ARG A 246 26.76 6.37 -8.00
N VAL A 247 27.36 6.28 -6.83
CA VAL A 247 28.81 6.10 -6.68
C VAL A 247 29.05 4.72 -6.06
N SER A 248 29.74 3.86 -6.77
CA SER A 248 30.17 2.58 -6.21
C SER A 248 31.46 2.79 -5.41
N VAL A 249 31.42 2.41 -4.13
CA VAL A 249 32.61 2.40 -3.27
C VAL A 249 33.24 1.00 -3.32
N PRO A 250 34.47 0.87 -3.79
CA PRO A 250 35.15 -0.44 -3.81
C PRO A 250 35.30 -1.01 -2.38
N ASN A 251 34.83 -2.22 -2.17
CA ASN A 251 35.04 -3.00 -0.93
C ASN A 251 34.15 -2.65 0.28
N GLU A 252 32.90 -2.25 0.08
CA GLU A 252 31.86 -2.41 1.11
C GLU A 252 30.81 -3.44 0.70
#